data_299e26ec92aeeb00753f5e9893f5336c
#
_entry.id   299e26ec92aeeb00753f5e9893f5336c
#
_cell.length_a   1.000
_cell.length_b   1.000
_cell.length_c   1.000
_cell.angle_alpha   90.00
_cell.angle_beta   90.00
_cell.angle_gamma   90.00
#
_symmetry.space_group_name_H-M   'P 1'
#
loop_
_entity.id
_entity.type
_entity.pdbx_description
1 polymer ?
#
loop_
_entity_poly.entity_id
_entity_poly.type
_entity_poly.pdbx_seq_one_letter_code
_entity_poly.pdbx_strand_id
1 'polypeptide(L)'
;DCPFAHPSIIFRKSLIDCYCGYANGIFPEDFELWLRWMGHGVVMEKLPQVLLKWRDHPKRASRTNLSYAPSAFQKVKAKYLRQWLEEEFTLGERIILCWGAGRVAREFFSLLKKEGIKISGFIDPDPKKINKQIATLPIMPIEQIPSPKQCFILILAGARGVRKKTAEYLQEHGYVLGHDFLP
;
A
#
# COMPACT_ATOMS: atom_id res chain seq x y z
N ASP A 1 2.43 -3.48 -6.13
CA ASP A 1 3.04 -4.69 -6.71
C ASP A 1 3.34 -5.69 -5.62
N CYS A 2 3.23 -7.00 -5.91
CA CYS A 2 3.58 -8.05 -4.97
C CYS A 2 5.11 -8.01 -4.75
N PRO A 3 5.60 -7.99 -3.49
CA PRO A 3 7.03 -7.89 -3.21
C PRO A 3 7.79 -9.19 -3.50
N PHE A 4 7.09 -10.32 -3.58
CA PHE A 4 7.66 -11.64 -3.76
C PHE A 4 7.18 -12.28 -5.06
N ALA A 5 8.08 -12.93 -5.78
CA ALA A 5 7.73 -13.76 -6.92
C ALA A 5 7.24 -15.12 -6.41
N HIS A 6 5.96 -15.41 -6.53
CA HIS A 6 5.32 -16.63 -6.01
C HIS A 6 6.14 -17.93 -6.23
N PRO A 7 6.66 -18.21 -7.45
CA PRO A 7 7.42 -19.46 -7.67
C PRO A 7 8.81 -19.50 -7.01
N SER A 8 9.25 -18.43 -6.33
CA SER A 8 10.53 -18.37 -5.62
C SER A 8 10.39 -18.40 -4.10
N ILE A 9 9.19 -18.68 -3.58
CA ILE A 9 8.92 -18.61 -2.15
C ILE A 9 9.15 -19.98 -1.50
N ILE A 10 9.75 -19.97 -0.33
CA ILE A 10 9.84 -21.09 0.60
C ILE A 10 9.29 -20.66 1.94
N PHE A 11 8.42 -21.45 2.53
CA PHE A 11 7.87 -21.21 3.86
C PHE A 11 7.66 -22.51 4.63
N ARG A 12 7.52 -22.42 5.93
CA ARG A 12 7.25 -23.58 6.78
C ARG A 12 5.79 -24.01 6.61
N LYS A 13 5.55 -25.32 6.47
CA LYS A 13 4.19 -25.88 6.35
C LYS A 13 3.28 -25.48 7.52
N SER A 14 3.81 -25.34 8.71
CA SER A 14 3.07 -24.90 9.89
C SER A 14 2.36 -23.54 9.72
N LEU A 15 2.83 -22.66 8.82
CA LEU A 15 2.13 -21.41 8.51
C LEU A 15 0.77 -21.65 7.84
N ILE A 16 0.68 -22.69 7.01
CA ILE A 16 -0.61 -23.11 6.42
C ILE A 16 -1.54 -23.65 7.51
N ASP A 17 -1.00 -24.44 8.43
CA ASP A 17 -1.77 -25.06 9.50
C ASP A 17 -2.28 -24.02 10.51
N CYS A 18 -1.46 -22.98 10.81
CA CYS A 18 -1.81 -21.93 11.77
C CYS A 18 -2.65 -20.78 11.16
N TYR A 19 -2.35 -20.36 9.94
CA TYR A 19 -2.92 -19.13 9.35
C TYR A 19 -3.66 -19.38 8.04
N CYS A 20 -3.98 -20.61 7.72
CA CYS A 20 -4.60 -21.09 6.48
C CYS A 20 -3.75 -20.85 5.23
N GLY A 21 -4.05 -21.63 4.18
CA GLY A 21 -3.45 -21.53 2.87
C GLY A 21 -4.07 -20.45 1.99
N TYR A 22 -4.04 -20.66 0.69
CA TYR A 22 -4.59 -19.73 -0.29
C TYR A 22 -6.11 -19.58 -0.14
N ALA A 23 -6.56 -18.33 -0.05
CA ALA A 23 -7.98 -18.01 -0.03
C ALA A 23 -8.58 -18.06 -1.44
N ASN A 24 -9.84 -18.47 -1.56
CA ASN A 24 -10.60 -18.42 -2.80
C ASN A 24 -11.16 -17.01 -3.04
N GLY A 25 -11.03 -16.50 -4.27
CA GLY A 25 -11.59 -15.20 -4.62
C GLY A 25 -11.06 -14.64 -5.94
N ILE A 26 -11.60 -13.51 -6.37
CA ILE A 26 -11.13 -12.76 -7.56
C ILE A 26 -10.12 -11.70 -7.10
N PHE A 27 -8.97 -12.16 -6.69
CA PHE A 27 -7.83 -11.33 -6.24
C PHE A 27 -6.53 -12.11 -6.44
N PRO A 28 -5.35 -11.44 -6.39
CA PRO A 28 -4.06 -12.13 -6.43
C PRO A 28 -3.89 -12.97 -5.14
N GLU A 29 -4.00 -14.28 -5.25
CA GLU A 29 -4.03 -15.22 -4.14
C GLU A 29 -2.74 -15.22 -3.31
N ASP A 30 -1.61 -15.04 -3.98
CA ASP A 30 -0.30 -14.93 -3.35
C ASP A 30 -0.14 -13.62 -2.57
N PHE A 31 -0.56 -12.51 -3.17
CA PHE A 31 -0.49 -11.20 -2.53
C PHE A 31 -1.39 -11.13 -1.29
N GLU A 32 -2.59 -11.69 -1.36
CA GLU A 32 -3.49 -11.81 -0.22
C GLU A 32 -2.86 -12.63 0.90
N LEU A 33 -2.29 -13.78 0.56
CA LEU A 33 -1.63 -14.68 1.52
C LEU A 33 -0.51 -13.95 2.28
N TRP A 34 0.34 -13.20 1.57
CA TRP A 34 1.44 -12.46 2.21
C TRP A 34 0.92 -11.36 3.13
N LEU A 35 -0.07 -10.59 2.72
CA LEU A 35 -0.65 -9.53 3.58
C LEU A 35 -1.30 -10.13 4.83
N ARG A 36 -2.01 -11.23 4.71
CA ARG A 36 -2.63 -11.92 5.84
C ARG A 36 -1.60 -12.45 6.82
N TRP A 37 -0.56 -13.10 6.34
CA TRP A 37 0.51 -13.59 7.20
C TRP A 37 1.32 -12.46 7.85
N MET A 38 1.55 -11.37 7.14
CA MET A 38 2.17 -10.18 7.74
C MET A 38 1.32 -9.61 8.88
N GLY A 39 -0.01 -9.55 8.72
CA GLY A 39 -0.94 -9.15 9.79
C GLY A 39 -0.88 -10.06 11.03
N HIS A 40 -0.45 -11.31 10.87
CA HIS A 40 -0.19 -12.23 11.99
C HIS A 40 1.27 -12.22 12.48
N GLY A 41 2.05 -11.21 12.12
CA GLY A 41 3.43 -11.06 12.58
C GLY A 41 4.44 -12.04 11.92
N VAL A 42 4.07 -12.68 10.80
CA VAL A 42 5.00 -13.56 10.08
C VAL A 42 6.10 -12.72 9.44
N VAL A 43 7.33 -12.94 9.85
CA VAL A 43 8.51 -12.28 9.29
C VAL A 43 8.85 -12.89 7.94
N MET A 44 9.00 -12.06 6.93
CA MET A 44 9.35 -12.44 5.56
C MET A 44 10.62 -11.73 5.15
N GLU A 45 11.54 -12.46 4.55
CA GLU A 45 12.82 -11.92 4.11
C GLU A 45 13.08 -12.27 2.64
N LYS A 46 13.77 -11.39 1.95
CA LYS A 46 14.16 -11.57 0.56
C LYS A 46 15.65 -11.83 0.47
N LEU A 47 16.02 -12.98 -0.08
CA LEU A 47 17.42 -13.29 -0.34
C LEU A 47 18.00 -12.37 -1.44
N PRO A 48 19.23 -11.86 -1.29
CA PRO A 48 19.83 -10.98 -2.27
C PRO A 48 20.28 -11.70 -3.56
N GLN A 49 20.32 -13.04 -3.55
CA GLN A 49 20.76 -13.85 -4.67
C GLN A 49 19.66 -14.00 -5.73
N VAL A 50 20.05 -14.06 -7.00
CA VAL A 50 19.15 -14.41 -8.10
C VAL A 50 19.03 -15.93 -8.18
N LEU A 51 17.96 -16.47 -7.60
CA LEU A 51 17.72 -17.92 -7.52
C LEU A 51 16.72 -18.45 -8.55
N LEU A 52 16.00 -17.56 -9.23
CA LEU A 52 14.96 -17.91 -10.19
C LEU A 52 15.16 -17.14 -11.51
N LYS A 53 15.16 -17.88 -12.61
CA LYS A 53 14.99 -17.31 -13.96
C LYS A 53 13.53 -17.48 -14.38
N TRP A 54 12.81 -16.38 -14.45
CA TRP A 54 11.38 -16.40 -14.76
C TRP A 54 11.13 -16.20 -16.25
N ARG A 55 10.51 -17.21 -16.88
CA ARG A 55 10.10 -17.09 -18.28
C ARG A 55 8.93 -16.13 -18.41
N ASP A 56 9.15 -15.04 -19.13
CA ASP A 56 8.09 -14.09 -19.45
C ASP A 56 7.43 -14.41 -20.79
N HIS A 57 6.09 -14.35 -20.86
CA HIS A 57 5.33 -14.49 -22.10
C HIS A 57 3.96 -13.78 -22.02
N PRO A 58 3.36 -13.37 -23.17
CA PRO A 58 2.13 -12.58 -23.17
C PRO A 58 0.91 -13.25 -22.52
N LYS A 59 0.85 -14.59 -22.54
CA LYS A 59 -0.28 -15.38 -22.01
C LYS A 59 -0.16 -15.73 -20.53
N ARG A 60 0.69 -15.04 -19.77
CA ARG A 60 0.79 -15.27 -18.31
C ARG A 60 -0.52 -14.88 -17.62
N ALA A 61 -0.91 -15.66 -16.61
CA ALA A 61 -2.10 -15.39 -15.79
C ALA A 61 -2.11 -13.94 -15.25
N SER A 62 -0.96 -13.44 -14.78
CA SER A 62 -0.83 -12.06 -14.32
C SER A 62 -1.07 -10.98 -15.38
N ARG A 63 -1.21 -11.34 -16.66
CA ARG A 63 -1.52 -10.43 -17.79
C ARG A 63 -2.91 -10.64 -18.38
N THR A 64 -3.51 -11.79 -18.17
CA THR A 64 -4.76 -12.19 -18.84
C THR A 64 -5.91 -12.43 -17.88
N ASN A 65 -5.64 -12.69 -16.60
CA ASN A 65 -6.67 -12.97 -15.62
C ASN A 65 -7.00 -11.70 -14.79
N LEU A 66 -8.28 -11.41 -14.66
CA LEU A 66 -8.81 -10.26 -13.91
C LEU A 66 -8.41 -10.25 -12.42
N SER A 67 -8.13 -11.42 -11.84
CA SER A 67 -7.63 -11.52 -10.45
C SER A 67 -6.30 -10.80 -10.26
N TYR A 68 -5.54 -10.56 -11.33
CA TYR A 68 -4.25 -9.83 -11.29
C TYR A 68 -4.35 -8.42 -11.89
N ALA A 69 -5.57 -7.93 -12.11
CA ALA A 69 -5.74 -6.53 -12.51
C ALA A 69 -5.25 -5.58 -11.39
N PRO A 70 -4.69 -4.41 -11.71
CA PRO A 70 -4.23 -3.44 -10.70
C PRO A 70 -5.30 -3.11 -9.65
N SER A 71 -6.57 -3.04 -10.05
CA SER A 71 -7.69 -2.80 -9.13
C SER A 71 -7.91 -3.94 -8.13
N ALA A 72 -7.60 -5.19 -8.48
CA ALA A 72 -7.71 -6.34 -7.58
C ALA A 72 -6.64 -6.26 -6.47
N PHE A 73 -5.38 -5.92 -6.81
CA PHE A 73 -4.34 -5.64 -5.82
C PHE A 73 -4.71 -4.50 -4.89
N GLN A 74 -5.26 -3.41 -5.44
CA GLN A 74 -5.68 -2.26 -4.64
C GLN A 74 -6.80 -2.61 -3.65
N LYS A 75 -7.78 -3.42 -4.04
CA LYS A 75 -8.86 -3.87 -3.15
C LYS A 75 -8.31 -4.68 -1.97
N VAL A 76 -7.46 -5.66 -2.26
CA VAL A 76 -6.83 -6.48 -1.21
C VAL A 76 -5.99 -5.59 -0.28
N LYS A 77 -5.18 -4.69 -0.85
CA LYS A 77 -4.36 -3.74 -0.07
C LYS A 77 -5.21 -2.86 0.84
N ALA A 78 -6.33 -2.32 0.35
CA ALA A 78 -7.20 -1.46 1.15
C ALA A 78 -7.81 -2.20 2.35
N LYS A 79 -8.28 -3.45 2.14
CA LYS A 79 -8.81 -4.32 3.20
C LYS A 79 -7.78 -4.55 4.31
N TYR A 80 -6.58 -5.00 3.96
CA TYR A 80 -5.53 -5.31 4.95
C TYR A 80 -4.94 -4.05 5.59
N LEU A 81 -4.89 -2.94 4.86
CA LEU A 81 -4.51 -1.65 5.44
C LEU A 81 -5.51 -1.22 6.53
N ARG A 82 -6.81 -1.44 6.32
CA ARG A 82 -7.81 -1.17 7.36
C ARG A 82 -7.56 -2.02 8.60
N GLN A 83 -7.40 -3.34 8.44
CA GLN A 83 -7.13 -4.25 9.56
C GLN A 83 -5.88 -3.81 10.33
N TRP A 84 -4.80 -3.53 9.62
CA TRP A 84 -3.56 -3.06 10.22
C TRP A 84 -3.74 -1.74 10.99
N LEU A 85 -4.51 -0.78 10.43
CA LEU A 85 -4.81 0.48 11.12
C LEU A 85 -5.67 0.29 12.38
N GLU A 86 -6.49 -0.74 12.46
CA GLU A 86 -7.34 -1.04 13.62
C GLU A 86 -6.58 -1.80 14.72
N GLU A 87 -5.69 -2.72 14.35
CA GLU A 87 -5.01 -3.64 15.26
C GLU A 87 -3.69 -3.07 15.80
N GLU A 88 -2.86 -2.56 14.91
CA GLU A 88 -1.48 -2.14 15.23
C GLU A 88 -1.36 -0.64 15.49
N PHE A 89 -2.31 0.13 14.98
CA PHE A 89 -2.18 1.56 14.88
C PHE A 89 -3.22 2.29 15.72
N THR A 90 -2.90 2.52 16.98
CA THR A 90 -3.60 3.54 17.75
C THR A 90 -3.25 4.89 17.12
N LEU A 91 -4.03 5.30 16.11
CA LEU A 91 -3.89 6.60 15.44
C LEU A 91 -3.90 7.74 16.46
N GLY A 92 -4.48 7.49 17.63
CA GLY A 92 -4.74 8.54 18.59
C GLY A 92 -5.55 9.64 17.92
N GLU A 93 -5.08 10.88 18.04
CA GLU A 93 -5.67 12.04 17.37
C GLU A 93 -5.06 12.33 15.99
N ARG A 94 -4.17 11.48 15.48
CA ARG A 94 -3.49 11.71 14.20
C ARG A 94 -4.46 11.59 13.02
N ILE A 95 -4.39 12.54 12.12
CA ILE A 95 -5.15 12.50 10.86
C ILE A 95 -4.41 11.66 9.81
N ILE A 96 -5.15 11.05 8.88
CA ILE A 96 -4.55 10.34 7.74
C ILE A 96 -4.57 11.24 6.51
N LEU A 97 -3.40 11.46 5.92
CA LEU A 97 -3.20 12.20 4.68
C LEU A 97 -2.73 11.26 3.57
N CYS A 98 -3.12 11.57 2.33
CA CYS A 98 -2.67 10.85 1.14
C CYS A 98 -1.68 11.69 0.35
N TRP A 99 -0.46 11.19 0.13
CA TRP A 99 0.50 11.86 -0.74
C TRP A 99 0.29 11.44 -2.19
N GLY A 100 -0.08 12.41 -3.02
CA GLY A 100 -0.46 12.25 -4.41
C GLY A 100 -1.95 12.51 -4.63
N ALA A 101 -2.27 13.37 -5.58
CA ALA A 101 -3.64 13.77 -5.96
C ALA A 101 -3.96 13.42 -7.43
N GLY A 102 -3.20 12.50 -8.04
CA GLY A 102 -3.39 12.02 -9.40
C GLY A 102 -4.51 10.97 -9.51
N ARG A 103 -4.72 10.47 -10.75
CA ARG A 103 -5.76 9.48 -11.04
C ARG A 103 -5.65 8.22 -10.16
N VAL A 104 -4.48 7.63 -10.06
CA VAL A 104 -4.24 6.40 -9.26
C VAL A 104 -4.57 6.64 -7.78
N ALA A 105 -4.19 7.80 -7.24
CA ALA A 105 -4.49 8.17 -5.85
C ALA A 105 -6.00 8.29 -5.62
N ARG A 106 -6.74 8.89 -6.56
CA ARG A 106 -8.21 9.04 -6.48
C ARG A 106 -8.94 7.69 -6.55
N GLU A 107 -8.48 6.79 -7.42
CA GLU A 107 -9.01 5.44 -7.53
C GLU A 107 -8.83 4.67 -6.22
N PHE A 108 -7.62 4.71 -5.65
CA PHE A 108 -7.33 4.04 -4.39
C PHE A 108 -8.04 4.69 -3.19
N PHE A 109 -8.10 6.01 -3.14
CA PHE A 109 -8.88 6.73 -2.13
C PHE A 109 -10.35 6.27 -2.08
N SER A 110 -10.97 6.03 -3.24
CA SER A 110 -12.33 5.51 -3.29
C SER A 110 -12.47 4.13 -2.64
N LEU A 111 -11.44 3.30 -2.73
CA LEU A 111 -11.40 2.00 -2.05
C LEU A 111 -11.17 2.17 -0.54
N LEU A 112 -10.23 3.03 -0.14
CA LEU A 112 -9.98 3.33 1.29
C LEU A 112 -11.25 3.83 1.98
N LYS A 113 -12.00 4.72 1.30
CA LYS A 113 -13.29 5.21 1.81
C LYS A 113 -14.33 4.09 1.96
N LYS A 114 -14.39 3.14 1.02
CA LYS A 114 -15.28 1.97 1.10
C LYS A 114 -14.93 1.06 2.28
N GLU A 115 -13.67 0.92 2.59
CA GLU A 115 -13.18 0.17 3.76
C GLU A 115 -13.35 0.96 5.08
N GLY A 116 -13.89 2.18 5.04
CA GLY A 116 -14.14 2.99 6.24
C GLY A 116 -12.93 3.76 6.74
N ILE A 117 -11.82 3.81 6.00
CA ILE A 117 -10.63 4.58 6.37
C ILE A 117 -10.92 6.06 6.15
N LYS A 118 -10.84 6.85 7.23
CA LYS A 118 -11.08 8.30 7.20
C LYS A 118 -9.82 9.05 6.74
N ILE A 119 -9.85 9.58 5.53
CA ILE A 119 -8.80 10.44 4.99
C ILE A 119 -9.18 11.90 5.24
N SER A 120 -8.24 12.71 5.69
CA SER A 120 -8.45 14.13 6.02
C SER A 120 -8.01 15.11 4.92
N GLY A 121 -7.16 14.65 4.00
CA GLY A 121 -6.70 15.51 2.91
C GLY A 121 -5.65 14.85 2.03
N PHE A 122 -5.19 15.60 1.04
CA PHE A 122 -4.16 15.17 0.10
C PHE A 122 -2.98 16.13 0.14
N ILE A 123 -1.79 15.61 -0.17
CA ILE A 123 -0.55 16.34 -0.35
C ILE A 123 -0.11 16.14 -1.79
N ASP A 124 0.20 17.20 -2.50
CA ASP A 124 0.74 17.09 -3.87
C ASP A 124 1.75 18.23 -4.13
N PRO A 125 2.92 17.94 -4.70
CA PRO A 125 3.92 18.97 -5.04
C PRO A 125 3.54 19.82 -6.25
N ASP A 126 2.53 19.43 -7.04
CA ASP A 126 2.13 20.14 -8.25
C ASP A 126 1.29 21.39 -7.89
N PRO A 127 1.81 22.62 -8.13
CA PRO A 127 1.09 23.84 -7.79
C PRO A 127 -0.25 23.97 -8.53
N LYS A 128 -0.44 23.31 -9.67
CA LYS A 128 -1.70 23.29 -10.41
C LYS A 128 -2.82 22.54 -9.71
N LYS A 129 -2.48 21.71 -8.72
CA LYS A 129 -3.44 20.93 -7.91
C LYS A 129 -3.72 21.56 -6.56
N ILE A 130 -2.82 22.39 -6.05
CA ILE A 130 -2.97 23.06 -4.77
C ILE A 130 -4.25 23.90 -4.74
N ASN A 131 -4.90 23.99 -3.58
CA ASN A 131 -6.19 24.67 -3.37
C ASN A 131 -7.37 24.06 -4.16
N LYS A 132 -7.19 22.91 -4.81
CA LYS A 132 -8.28 22.10 -5.34
C LYS A 132 -8.72 21.06 -4.30
N GLN A 133 -9.79 20.35 -4.62
CA GLN A 133 -10.37 19.35 -3.75
C GLN A 133 -10.55 18.00 -4.48
N ILE A 134 -10.48 16.93 -3.72
CA ILE A 134 -10.90 15.59 -4.13
C ILE A 134 -12.02 15.17 -3.15
N ALA A 135 -13.25 15.01 -3.64
CA ALA A 135 -14.41 14.62 -2.84
C ALA A 135 -14.56 15.49 -1.55
N THR A 136 -14.44 16.81 -1.68
CA THR A 136 -14.46 17.82 -0.60
C THR A 136 -13.21 17.91 0.28
N LEU A 137 -12.22 17.02 0.13
CA LEU A 137 -10.98 17.05 0.89
C LEU A 137 -9.94 17.98 0.22
N PRO A 138 -9.23 18.81 1.00
CA PRO A 138 -8.26 19.75 0.45
C PRO A 138 -7.02 19.06 -0.10
N ILE A 139 -6.39 19.69 -1.09
CA ILE A 139 -5.04 19.35 -1.55
C ILE A 139 -4.10 20.44 -1.05
N MET A 140 -3.19 20.08 -0.16
CA MET A 140 -2.22 20.98 0.44
C MET A 140 -0.83 20.85 -0.20
N PRO A 141 -0.03 21.90 -0.20
CA PRO A 141 1.37 21.82 -0.61
C PRO A 141 2.23 21.10 0.43
N ILE A 142 3.43 20.70 0.03
CA ILE A 142 4.34 19.92 0.89
C ILE A 142 4.83 20.71 2.11
N GLU A 143 4.90 22.03 2.02
CA GLU A 143 5.32 22.93 3.09
C GLU A 143 4.30 23.01 4.24
N GLN A 144 3.07 22.55 4.02
CA GLN A 144 2.00 22.56 5.01
C GLN A 144 1.75 21.19 5.64
N ILE A 145 2.63 20.23 5.42
CA ILE A 145 2.50 18.90 6.02
C ILE A 145 2.61 19.02 7.55
N PRO A 146 1.62 18.53 8.32
CA PRO A 146 1.70 18.52 9.77
C PRO A 146 2.86 17.64 10.26
N SER A 147 3.32 17.84 11.48
CA SER A 147 4.38 17.02 12.06
C SER A 147 4.00 15.53 12.16
N PRO A 148 4.98 14.60 12.28
CA PRO A 148 4.71 13.16 12.42
C PRO A 148 3.78 12.82 13.59
N LYS A 149 3.78 13.63 14.66
CA LYS A 149 2.88 13.46 15.80
C LYS A 149 1.41 13.76 15.47
N GLN A 150 1.13 14.51 14.42
CA GLN A 150 -0.20 15.00 14.06
C GLN A 150 -0.81 14.25 12.88
N CYS A 151 0.00 13.61 12.03
CA CYS A 151 -0.52 12.92 10.86
C CYS A 151 0.19 11.60 10.58
N PHE A 152 -0.52 10.75 9.85
CA PHE A 152 -0.01 9.54 9.20
C PHE A 152 -0.17 9.68 7.70
N ILE A 153 0.84 9.33 6.92
CA ILE A 153 0.86 9.58 5.48
C ILE A 153 0.82 8.28 4.67
N LEU A 154 -0.15 8.15 3.77
CA LEU A 154 -0.20 7.10 2.76
C LEU A 154 0.34 7.61 1.43
N ILE A 155 1.43 7.05 0.92
CA ILE A 155 2.00 7.47 -0.37
C ILE A 155 1.25 6.77 -1.50
N LEU A 156 0.36 7.48 -2.16
CA LEU A 156 -0.48 6.98 -3.26
C LEU A 156 0.03 7.40 -4.66
N ALA A 157 1.21 7.97 -4.73
CA ALA A 157 1.79 8.40 -6.01
C ALA A 157 1.98 7.21 -6.97
N GLY A 158 1.40 7.29 -8.17
CA GLY A 158 1.42 6.21 -9.15
C GLY A 158 2.63 6.23 -10.11
N ALA A 159 3.34 7.34 -10.22
CA ALA A 159 4.47 7.45 -11.13
C ALA A 159 5.69 6.66 -10.63
N ARG A 160 6.41 6.04 -11.57
CA ARG A 160 7.58 5.20 -11.24
C ARG A 160 8.67 6.05 -10.53
N GLY A 161 9.19 5.51 -9.44
CA GLY A 161 10.23 6.16 -8.64
C GLY A 161 9.77 7.27 -7.70
N VAL A 162 8.55 7.81 -7.88
CA VAL A 162 8.03 8.89 -7.01
C VAL A 162 7.85 8.40 -5.58
N ARG A 163 7.34 7.20 -5.37
CA ARG A 163 7.16 6.64 -4.02
C ARG A 163 8.47 6.59 -3.24
N LYS A 164 9.56 6.15 -3.89
CA LYS A 164 10.89 6.11 -3.26
C LYS A 164 11.35 7.51 -2.87
N LYS A 165 11.31 8.46 -3.80
CA LYS A 165 11.69 9.85 -3.53
C LYS A 165 10.85 10.50 -2.42
N THR A 166 9.55 10.21 -2.40
CA THR A 166 8.65 10.70 -1.34
C THR A 166 9.00 10.09 0.02
N ALA A 167 9.31 8.79 0.05
CA ALA A 167 9.72 8.12 1.28
C ALA A 167 11.05 8.70 1.81
N GLU A 168 12.04 8.92 0.94
CA GLU A 168 13.31 9.56 1.27
C GLU A 168 13.07 10.97 1.82
N TYR A 169 12.25 11.77 1.16
CA TYR A 169 11.87 13.11 1.62
C TYR A 169 11.24 13.07 3.03
N LEU A 170 10.29 12.18 3.27
CA LEU A 170 9.63 12.06 4.58
C LEU A 170 10.62 11.65 5.67
N GLN A 171 11.51 10.71 5.39
CA GLN A 171 12.55 10.28 6.34
C GLN A 171 13.51 11.42 6.69
N GLU A 172 13.94 12.22 5.71
CA GLU A 172 14.77 13.43 5.92
C GLU A 172 14.07 14.48 6.80
N HIS A 173 12.71 14.47 6.81
CA HIS A 173 11.89 15.37 7.64
C HIS A 173 11.39 14.73 8.95
N GLY A 174 12.03 13.64 9.38
CA GLY A 174 11.79 13.02 10.68
C GLY A 174 10.60 12.06 10.76
N TYR A 175 10.02 11.66 9.62
CA TYR A 175 8.98 10.62 9.58
C TYR A 175 9.59 9.22 9.54
N VAL A 176 9.05 8.29 10.28
CA VAL A 176 9.51 6.90 10.37
C VAL A 176 8.63 5.99 9.53
N LEU A 177 9.26 5.25 8.61
CA LEU A 177 8.58 4.25 7.77
C LEU A 177 7.92 3.16 8.64
N GLY A 178 6.67 2.85 8.36
CA GLY A 178 5.88 1.89 9.13
C GLY A 178 5.23 2.48 10.39
N HIS A 179 5.71 3.62 10.89
CA HIS A 179 5.15 4.31 12.06
C HIS A 179 4.41 5.59 11.69
N ASP A 180 4.96 6.42 10.80
CA ASP A 180 4.38 7.71 10.40
C ASP A 180 3.93 7.74 8.96
N PHE A 181 4.40 6.81 8.13
CA PHE A 181 3.96 6.69 6.74
C PHE A 181 4.11 5.27 6.17
N LEU A 182 3.32 4.97 5.12
CA LEU A 182 3.45 3.78 4.27
C LEU A 182 3.52 4.18 2.78
N PRO A 183 4.37 3.46 1.95
CA PRO A 183 4.51 3.69 0.52
C PRO A 183 3.42 2.99 -0.33
#